data_71475cb0da49576c63a247bbef217f8b
#
_entry.id   71475cb0da49576c63a247bbef217f8b
#
_cell.length_a   1.000
_cell.length_b   1.000
_cell.length_c   1.000
_cell.angle_alpha   90.00
_cell.angle_beta   90.00
_cell.angle_gamma   90.00
#
_symmetry.space_group_name_H-M   'P 1'
#
loop_
_entity.id
_entity.type
_entity.pdbx_description
1 polymer ?
#
loop_
_entity_poly.entity_id
_entity_poly.type
_entity_poly.pdbx_seq_one_letter_code
_entity_poly.pdbx_strand_id
1 'polypeptide(L)'
;MFLSQTYGLLKHGLMQNGVFISSEVASMQEIAEGIVSLETGKEITFAFCEDFFVRTFLSPETQNGPKIQIHEGQIMLRAEKAMAEVDIVPLPRFLKDHLKNRNPVSHNIQLDGNCLNLFLRSVRKPPGLNMALKDILSVIQSAFEEGVADLIQLNMDYNEKPDRDFSKLDSVIKEIRKNFRTFISLRGFPPDNVRGIDGLYASGIDLINFPLEGFARSEKLVALQPRIKDALKYAVSVFPQGAVSTELELGPTDQLKEKIDQLGELGIAPHIKLPEKLENSKTEFSRIEEISRHLTHCAHRDKLTLKWLYPTASFVTPLDASFFVEDPKLAKLAVRPLYQSMLGRKTSEGFTALRRKLRVRNIDDSFESAGL
;
A
#
# COMPACT_ATOMS: atom_id res chain seq x y z
N MET A 1 7.43 0.23 25.30
CA MET A 1 8.32 -0.70 24.61
C MET A 1 7.62 -2.02 24.24
N PHE A 2 6.44 -2.29 24.78
CA PHE A 2 5.60 -3.47 24.48
C PHE A 2 4.62 -3.25 23.29
N LEU A 3 4.63 -2.07 22.67
CA LEU A 3 3.59 -1.68 21.71
C LEU A 3 3.70 -2.37 20.34
N SER A 4 4.90 -2.60 19.83
CA SER A 4 5.08 -3.13 18.47
C SER A 4 4.55 -4.57 18.32
N GLN A 5 4.86 -5.46 19.24
CA GLN A 5 4.35 -6.83 19.23
C GLN A 5 2.82 -6.85 19.38
N THR A 6 2.28 -5.93 20.20
CA THR A 6 0.82 -5.79 20.38
C THR A 6 0.14 -5.46 19.06
N TYR A 7 0.69 -4.57 18.24
CA TYR A 7 0.10 -4.20 16.93
C TYR A 7 0.12 -5.37 15.93
N GLY A 8 1.20 -6.14 15.90
CA GLY A 8 1.25 -7.34 15.08
C GLY A 8 0.17 -8.36 15.47
N LEU A 9 -0.02 -8.59 16.78
CA LEU A 9 -1.08 -9.48 17.31
C LEU A 9 -2.48 -8.95 16.97
N LEU A 10 -2.70 -7.66 17.10
CA LEU A 10 -3.99 -7.04 16.74
C LEU A 10 -4.28 -7.15 15.24
N LYS A 11 -3.28 -6.89 14.39
CA LYS A 11 -3.41 -7.08 12.93
C LYS A 11 -3.79 -8.51 12.60
N HIS A 12 -3.11 -9.48 13.21
CA HIS A 12 -3.42 -10.90 13.03
C HIS A 12 -4.86 -11.23 13.43
N GLY A 13 -5.27 -10.82 14.64
CA GLY A 13 -6.63 -11.05 15.11
C GLY A 13 -7.70 -10.48 14.18
N LEU A 14 -7.47 -9.27 13.67
CA LEU A 14 -8.35 -8.60 12.73
C LEU A 14 -8.43 -9.31 11.38
N MET A 15 -7.30 -9.74 10.82
CA MET A 15 -7.27 -10.44 9.54
C MET A 15 -7.98 -11.81 9.61
N GLN A 16 -7.90 -12.47 10.75
CA GLN A 16 -8.51 -13.78 10.97
C GLN A 16 -10.02 -13.71 11.26
N ASN A 17 -10.40 -12.86 12.20
CA ASN A 17 -11.72 -12.88 12.82
C ASN A 17 -12.63 -11.73 12.37
N GLY A 18 -12.06 -10.75 11.64
CA GLY A 18 -12.73 -9.50 11.44
C GLY A 18 -12.80 -8.66 12.72
N VAL A 19 -13.69 -7.70 12.76
CA VAL A 19 -13.93 -6.86 13.93
C VAL A 19 -15.42 -6.72 14.20
N PHE A 20 -15.82 -6.86 15.45
CA PHE A 20 -17.16 -6.56 15.91
C PHE A 20 -17.25 -5.08 16.32
N ILE A 21 -18.33 -4.42 15.86
CA ILE A 21 -18.69 -3.06 16.25
C ILE A 21 -20.16 -3.09 16.66
N SER A 22 -20.48 -2.71 17.89
CA SER A 22 -21.87 -2.62 18.33
C SER A 22 -22.64 -1.56 17.53
N SER A 23 -23.97 -1.69 17.46
CA SER A 23 -24.80 -0.72 16.73
C SER A 23 -24.66 0.71 17.28
N GLU A 24 -24.50 0.85 18.60
CA GLU A 24 -24.29 2.12 19.27
C GLU A 24 -22.98 2.76 18.83
N VAL A 25 -21.89 2.02 18.89
CA VAL A 25 -20.56 2.48 18.46
C VAL A 25 -20.51 2.74 16.96
N ALA A 26 -21.12 1.88 16.15
CA ALA A 26 -21.19 2.04 14.69
C ALA A 26 -21.99 3.28 14.24
N SER A 27 -22.87 3.81 15.09
CA SER A 27 -23.65 5.02 14.81
C SER A 27 -22.85 6.31 15.04
N MET A 28 -21.69 6.24 15.71
CA MET A 28 -20.81 7.41 15.87
C MET A 28 -20.29 7.86 14.51
N GLN A 29 -20.33 9.14 14.24
CA GLN A 29 -20.01 9.72 12.93
C GLN A 29 -18.64 9.26 12.41
N GLU A 30 -17.63 9.32 13.25
CA GLU A 30 -16.26 8.96 12.93
C GLU A 30 -16.13 7.51 12.48
N ILE A 31 -16.79 6.58 13.18
CA ILE A 31 -16.79 5.15 12.85
C ILE A 31 -17.64 4.86 11.63
N ALA A 32 -18.82 5.48 11.56
CA ALA A 32 -19.72 5.31 10.41
C ALA A 32 -19.06 5.77 9.09
N GLU A 33 -18.26 6.82 9.14
CA GLU A 33 -17.51 7.34 8.00
C GLU A 33 -16.39 6.40 7.54
N GLY A 34 -15.86 5.56 8.42
CA GLY A 34 -14.83 4.56 8.12
C GLY A 34 -15.37 3.25 7.54
N ILE A 35 -16.65 2.96 7.72
CA ILE A 35 -17.26 1.70 7.26
C ILE A 35 -17.55 1.77 5.76
N VAL A 36 -16.95 0.87 5.01
CA VAL A 36 -17.13 0.74 3.55
C VAL A 36 -18.02 -0.48 3.27
N SER A 37 -19.10 -0.27 2.53
CA SER A 37 -19.97 -1.37 2.08
C SER A 37 -19.54 -1.83 0.69
N LEU A 38 -19.12 -3.08 0.59
CA LEU A 38 -18.74 -3.75 -0.65
C LEU A 38 -19.74 -4.85 -0.98
N GLU A 39 -19.67 -5.41 -2.18
CA GLU A 39 -20.50 -6.58 -2.56
C GLU A 39 -20.21 -7.81 -1.68
N THR A 40 -18.97 -7.92 -1.17
CA THR A 40 -18.51 -9.02 -0.31
C THR A 40 -18.82 -8.83 1.16
N GLY A 41 -19.31 -7.66 1.57
CA GLY A 41 -19.58 -7.32 2.97
C GLY A 41 -19.19 -5.89 3.34
N LYS A 42 -19.07 -5.64 4.64
CA LYS A 42 -18.61 -4.34 5.16
C LYS A 42 -17.18 -4.46 5.65
N GLU A 43 -16.37 -3.50 5.28
CA GLU A 43 -14.96 -3.40 5.69
C GLU A 43 -14.70 -2.08 6.43
N ILE A 44 -13.64 -2.06 7.23
CA ILE A 44 -13.13 -0.88 7.92
C ILE A 44 -11.61 -0.92 7.92
N THR A 45 -10.98 0.26 7.87
CA THR A 45 -9.53 0.41 7.96
C THR A 45 -9.18 1.17 9.23
N PHE A 46 -8.20 0.65 9.95
CA PHE A 46 -7.62 1.26 11.15
C PHE A 46 -6.19 1.71 10.88
N ALA A 47 -5.79 2.79 11.52
CA ALA A 47 -4.40 3.19 11.65
C ALA A 47 -3.95 3.04 13.10
N PHE A 48 -2.81 2.41 13.31
CA PHE A 48 -2.11 2.35 14.57
C PHE A 48 -0.85 3.22 14.47
N CYS A 49 -0.63 4.11 15.41
CA CYS A 49 0.55 4.98 15.42
C CYS A 49 0.77 5.75 14.09
N GLU A 50 -0.28 6.17 13.42
CA GLU A 50 -0.26 6.95 12.16
C GLU A 50 0.25 6.19 10.92
N ASP A 51 1.09 5.17 11.08
CA ASP A 51 1.85 4.53 9.98
C ASP A 51 1.58 3.03 9.79
N PHE A 52 0.82 2.39 10.67
CA PHE A 52 0.53 0.96 10.58
C PHE A 52 -0.94 0.71 10.29
N PHE A 53 -1.25 0.42 9.04
CA PHE A 53 -2.62 0.25 8.57
C PHE A 53 -3.07 -1.20 8.60
N VAL A 54 -4.32 -1.40 9.01
CA VAL A 54 -4.99 -2.71 8.97
C VAL A 54 -6.38 -2.55 8.39
N ARG A 55 -6.65 -3.28 7.30
CA ARG A 55 -7.99 -3.40 6.73
C ARG A 55 -8.60 -4.73 7.15
N THR A 56 -9.85 -4.72 7.58
CA THR A 56 -10.57 -5.91 8.00
C THR A 56 -12.06 -5.80 7.71
N PHE A 57 -12.75 -6.94 7.77
CA PHE A 57 -14.18 -7.02 7.59
C PHE A 57 -14.94 -6.89 8.91
N LEU A 58 -16.20 -6.43 8.86
CA LEU A 58 -17.07 -6.45 10.03
C LEU A 58 -17.58 -7.86 10.27
N SER A 59 -17.47 -8.34 11.50
CA SER A 59 -17.87 -9.69 11.92
C SER A 59 -18.95 -9.65 13.00
N PRO A 60 -19.73 -10.72 13.16
CA PRO A 60 -20.60 -10.89 14.33
C PRO A 60 -19.80 -10.90 15.63
N GLU A 61 -20.46 -10.53 16.72
CA GLU A 61 -19.84 -10.60 18.05
C GLU A 61 -19.45 -12.03 18.40
N THR A 62 -18.19 -12.20 18.81
CA THR A 62 -17.68 -13.46 19.37
C THR A 62 -17.06 -13.21 20.73
N GLN A 63 -17.08 -14.21 21.61
CA GLN A 63 -16.71 -14.05 23.02
C GLN A 63 -15.28 -13.49 23.22
N ASN A 64 -14.35 -13.86 22.34
CA ASN A 64 -12.94 -13.44 22.41
C ASN A 64 -12.44 -12.77 21.12
N GLY A 65 -13.37 -12.44 20.18
CA GLY A 65 -12.99 -11.80 18.92
C GLY A 65 -12.60 -10.35 19.08
N PRO A 66 -11.94 -9.79 18.07
CA PRO A 66 -11.61 -8.37 18.03
C PRO A 66 -12.88 -7.51 18.08
N LYS A 67 -12.89 -6.50 18.92
CA LYS A 67 -14.00 -5.56 19.05
C LYS A 67 -13.55 -4.13 19.27
N ILE A 68 -14.31 -3.20 18.69
CA ILE A 68 -14.17 -1.77 18.97
C ILE A 68 -14.99 -1.40 20.19
N GLN A 69 -14.40 -0.63 21.06
CA GLN A 69 -15.05 -0.06 22.24
C GLN A 69 -14.55 1.38 22.48
N ILE A 70 -15.36 2.19 23.13
CA ILE A 70 -14.95 3.51 23.58
C ILE A 70 -14.49 3.39 25.03
N HIS A 71 -13.31 3.90 25.31
CA HIS A 71 -12.76 3.97 26.67
C HIS A 71 -12.18 5.36 26.91
N GLU A 72 -12.70 6.07 27.92
CA GLU A 72 -12.29 7.44 28.23
C GLU A 72 -12.31 8.41 27.03
N GLY A 73 -13.26 8.22 26.13
CA GLY A 73 -13.40 9.05 24.92
C GLY A 73 -12.48 8.67 23.77
N GLN A 74 -11.66 7.64 23.92
CA GLN A 74 -10.78 7.12 22.87
C GLN A 74 -11.37 5.88 22.21
N ILE A 75 -11.10 5.71 20.90
CA ILE A 75 -11.48 4.51 20.17
C ILE A 75 -10.42 3.44 20.42
N MET A 76 -10.84 2.36 21.07
CA MET A 76 -9.96 1.27 21.44
C MET A 76 -10.33 0.00 20.70
N LEU A 77 -9.35 -0.63 20.09
CA LEU A 77 -9.46 -2.00 19.57
C LEU A 77 -8.99 -2.97 20.66
N ARG A 78 -9.83 -3.92 21.00
CA ARG A 78 -9.49 -5.04 21.88
C ARG A 78 -9.53 -6.35 21.13
N ALA A 79 -8.47 -7.15 21.23
CA ALA A 79 -8.41 -8.51 20.72
C ALA A 79 -7.70 -9.43 21.74
N GLU A 80 -8.40 -10.43 22.25
CA GLU A 80 -7.92 -11.33 23.32
C GLU A 80 -7.35 -10.56 24.52
N LYS A 81 -6.03 -10.57 24.66
CA LYS A 81 -5.28 -9.91 25.75
C LYS A 81 -4.66 -8.58 25.33
N ALA A 82 -4.76 -8.23 24.05
CA ALA A 82 -4.18 -7.01 23.52
C ALA A 82 -5.25 -5.92 23.41
N MET A 83 -4.89 -4.70 23.75
CA MET A 83 -5.72 -3.51 23.57
C MET A 83 -4.83 -2.37 23.09
N ALA A 84 -5.30 -1.64 22.08
CA ALA A 84 -4.61 -0.48 21.56
C ALA A 84 -5.60 0.61 21.14
N GLU A 85 -5.18 1.86 21.29
CA GLU A 85 -5.84 3.00 20.67
C GLU A 85 -5.68 2.89 19.14
N VAL A 86 -6.75 3.19 18.42
CA VAL A 86 -6.78 3.15 16.96
C VAL A 86 -7.48 4.38 16.42
N ASP A 87 -6.98 4.87 15.30
CA ASP A 87 -7.66 5.86 14.50
C ASP A 87 -8.46 5.15 13.39
N ILE A 88 -9.69 5.61 13.17
CA ILE A 88 -10.47 5.15 12.04
C ILE A 88 -10.01 5.90 10.80
N VAL A 89 -9.68 5.15 9.74
CA VAL A 89 -9.36 5.75 8.44
C VAL A 89 -10.66 5.94 7.67
N PRO A 90 -11.17 7.17 7.56
CA PRO A 90 -12.44 7.41 6.89
C PRO A 90 -12.30 7.16 5.39
N LEU A 91 -13.36 6.69 4.76
CA LEU A 91 -13.39 6.64 3.30
C LEU A 91 -13.35 8.08 2.76
N PRO A 92 -12.38 8.43 1.90
CA PRO A 92 -12.29 9.76 1.33
C PRO A 92 -13.58 10.23 0.64
N ARG A 93 -13.88 11.51 0.70
CA ARG A 93 -15.12 12.07 0.13
C ARG A 93 -15.20 11.80 -1.37
N PHE A 94 -14.11 12.01 -2.09
CA PHE A 94 -14.09 11.76 -3.53
C PHE A 94 -14.41 10.29 -3.86
N LEU A 95 -13.95 9.31 -3.07
CA LEU A 95 -14.31 7.90 -3.26
C LEU A 95 -15.77 7.64 -2.89
N LYS A 96 -16.30 8.24 -1.81
CA LYS A 96 -17.72 8.17 -1.46
C LYS A 96 -18.60 8.66 -2.60
N ASP A 97 -18.22 9.78 -3.23
CA ASP A 97 -18.98 10.38 -4.34
C ASP A 97 -18.93 9.50 -5.58
N HIS A 98 -17.77 8.92 -5.92
CA HIS A 98 -17.64 7.97 -7.02
C HIS A 98 -18.47 6.70 -6.80
N LEU A 99 -18.45 6.14 -5.59
CA LEU A 99 -19.24 4.94 -5.23
C LEU A 99 -20.75 5.23 -5.24
N LYS A 100 -21.17 6.35 -4.63
CA LYS A 100 -22.56 6.79 -4.57
C LYS A 100 -23.18 7.01 -5.96
N ASN A 101 -22.41 7.62 -6.85
CA ASN A 101 -22.83 7.90 -8.21
C ASN A 101 -22.65 6.71 -9.16
N ARG A 102 -22.23 5.54 -8.65
CA ARG A 102 -21.91 4.35 -9.44
C ARG A 102 -20.99 4.66 -10.62
N ASN A 103 -20.04 5.57 -10.41
CA ASN A 103 -19.09 5.94 -11.45
C ASN A 103 -18.22 4.72 -11.81
N PRO A 104 -18.17 4.28 -13.08
CA PRO A 104 -17.35 3.12 -13.48
C PRO A 104 -15.85 3.32 -13.21
N VAL A 105 -15.40 4.55 -13.02
CA VAL A 105 -14.03 4.89 -12.64
C VAL A 105 -13.70 4.37 -11.23
N SER A 106 -14.68 4.31 -10.31
CA SER A 106 -14.47 3.87 -8.92
C SER A 106 -13.83 2.48 -8.80
N HIS A 107 -14.15 1.57 -9.72
CA HIS A 107 -13.56 0.21 -9.75
C HIS A 107 -12.06 0.20 -10.09
N ASN A 108 -11.53 1.32 -10.56
CA ASN A 108 -10.12 1.45 -10.94
C ASN A 108 -9.32 2.27 -9.92
N ILE A 109 -9.91 2.59 -8.77
CA ILE A 109 -9.29 3.42 -7.75
C ILE A 109 -9.32 2.66 -6.43
N GLN A 110 -8.18 2.59 -5.76
CA GLN A 110 -8.07 2.03 -4.41
C GLN A 110 -7.09 2.87 -3.60
N LEU A 111 -7.48 3.19 -2.37
CA LEU A 111 -6.55 3.74 -1.40
C LEU A 111 -6.04 2.61 -0.51
N ASP A 112 -4.72 2.50 -0.35
CA ASP A 112 -4.08 1.54 0.54
C ASP A 112 -3.02 2.27 1.39
N GLY A 113 -3.34 2.50 2.65
CA GLY A 113 -2.58 3.45 3.45
C GLY A 113 -2.58 4.84 2.79
N ASN A 114 -1.40 5.42 2.63
CA ASN A 114 -1.22 6.70 1.96
C ASN A 114 -0.93 6.58 0.46
N CYS A 115 -1.16 5.41 -0.13
CA CYS A 115 -0.93 5.15 -1.54
C CYS A 115 -2.23 5.15 -2.33
N LEU A 116 -2.34 6.06 -3.30
CA LEU A 116 -3.43 6.08 -4.27
C LEU A 116 -3.10 5.13 -5.42
N ASN A 117 -3.78 4.00 -5.47
CA ASN A 117 -3.67 3.01 -6.52
C ASN A 117 -4.64 3.30 -7.66
N LEU A 118 -4.12 3.47 -8.87
CA LEU A 118 -4.88 3.66 -10.09
C LEU A 118 -4.67 2.44 -11.00
N PHE A 119 -5.72 1.65 -11.21
CA PHE A 119 -5.70 0.47 -12.08
C PHE A 119 -5.97 0.89 -13.51
N LEU A 120 -4.91 1.27 -14.21
CA LEU A 120 -4.99 1.81 -15.56
C LEU A 120 -5.20 0.72 -16.62
N ARG A 121 -4.84 -0.52 -16.31
CA ARG A 121 -5.09 -1.66 -17.16
C ARG A 121 -5.52 -2.88 -16.34
N SER A 122 -6.48 -3.63 -16.85
CA SER A 122 -6.94 -4.89 -16.28
C SER A 122 -7.07 -5.95 -17.38
N VAL A 123 -6.65 -7.18 -17.09
CA VAL A 123 -6.82 -8.35 -18.00
C VAL A 123 -8.28 -8.65 -18.33
N ARG A 124 -9.22 -8.19 -17.49
CA ARG A 124 -10.67 -8.44 -17.66
C ARG A 124 -11.37 -7.39 -18.52
N LYS A 125 -10.69 -6.34 -18.96
CA LYS A 125 -11.26 -5.22 -19.74
C LYS A 125 -10.67 -5.13 -21.15
N PRO A 126 -11.36 -4.44 -22.09
CA PRO A 126 -10.86 -4.28 -23.46
C PRO A 126 -9.48 -3.62 -23.50
N PRO A 127 -8.74 -3.77 -24.63
CA PRO A 127 -7.42 -3.19 -24.79
C PRO A 127 -7.48 -1.67 -24.71
N GLY A 128 -6.62 -1.07 -23.87
CA GLY A 128 -6.54 0.37 -23.64
C GLY A 128 -6.30 0.70 -22.17
N LEU A 129 -6.29 1.97 -21.84
CA LEU A 129 -6.34 2.41 -20.45
C LEU A 129 -7.79 2.39 -19.96
N ASN A 130 -7.99 1.97 -18.71
CA ASN A 130 -9.31 1.87 -18.10
C ASN A 130 -9.89 3.24 -17.67
N MET A 131 -9.04 4.27 -17.66
CA MET A 131 -9.41 5.62 -17.23
C MET A 131 -8.94 6.62 -18.28
N ALA A 132 -9.76 7.64 -18.56
CA ALA A 132 -9.33 8.77 -19.34
C ALA A 132 -8.34 9.64 -18.56
N LEU A 133 -7.45 10.35 -19.25
CA LEU A 133 -6.46 11.24 -18.62
C LEU A 133 -7.12 12.26 -17.68
N LYS A 134 -8.23 12.85 -18.09
CA LYS A 134 -9.02 13.79 -17.28
C LYS A 134 -9.46 13.18 -15.95
N ASP A 135 -9.96 11.95 -15.98
CA ASP A 135 -10.42 11.26 -14.77
C ASP A 135 -9.25 10.93 -13.83
N ILE A 136 -8.10 10.53 -14.40
CA ILE A 136 -6.86 10.30 -13.64
C ILE A 136 -6.46 11.57 -12.89
N LEU A 137 -6.36 12.70 -13.60
CA LEU A 137 -5.95 13.98 -13.00
C LEU A 137 -6.94 14.45 -11.93
N SER A 138 -8.25 14.35 -12.21
CA SER A 138 -9.30 14.72 -11.24
C SER A 138 -9.24 13.90 -9.96
N VAL A 139 -9.03 12.59 -10.06
CA VAL A 139 -8.92 11.69 -8.89
C VAL A 139 -7.68 12.02 -8.07
N ILE A 140 -6.54 12.24 -8.72
CA ILE A 140 -5.28 12.61 -8.04
C ILE A 140 -5.46 13.95 -7.31
N GLN A 141 -6.05 14.94 -7.99
CA GLN A 141 -6.32 16.24 -7.39
C GLN A 141 -7.16 16.10 -6.13
N SER A 142 -8.30 15.44 -6.24
CA SER A 142 -9.21 15.24 -5.09
C SER A 142 -8.53 14.52 -3.92
N ALA A 143 -7.75 13.47 -4.19
CA ALA A 143 -7.03 12.75 -3.16
C ALA A 143 -5.97 13.62 -2.45
N PHE A 144 -5.30 14.51 -3.19
CA PHE A 144 -4.30 15.41 -2.62
C PHE A 144 -4.91 16.61 -1.88
N GLU A 145 -6.02 17.15 -2.37
CA GLU A 145 -6.77 18.21 -1.68
C GLU A 145 -7.34 17.71 -0.36
N GLU A 146 -7.86 16.47 -0.31
CA GLU A 146 -8.28 15.83 0.93
C GLU A 146 -7.10 15.38 1.80
N GLY A 147 -5.89 15.32 1.23
CA GLY A 147 -4.67 14.97 1.91
C GLY A 147 -4.56 13.51 2.34
N VAL A 148 -5.26 12.63 1.64
CA VAL A 148 -5.33 11.19 1.93
C VAL A 148 -4.31 10.35 1.16
N ALA A 149 -3.54 10.96 0.26
CA ALA A 149 -2.51 10.28 -0.52
C ALA A 149 -1.18 11.03 -0.50
N ASP A 150 -0.09 10.28 -0.45
CA ASP A 150 1.29 10.76 -0.54
C ASP A 150 2.02 10.25 -1.78
N LEU A 151 1.58 9.11 -2.28
CA LEU A 151 2.14 8.40 -3.41
C LEU A 151 1.02 8.04 -4.39
N ILE A 152 1.33 8.11 -5.68
CA ILE A 152 0.49 7.54 -6.74
C ILE A 152 1.12 6.26 -7.22
N GLN A 153 0.36 5.17 -7.27
CA GLN A 153 0.78 3.92 -7.90
C GLN A 153 -0.08 3.66 -9.14
N LEU A 154 0.57 3.59 -10.29
CA LEU A 154 -0.03 3.21 -11.56
C LEU A 154 0.05 1.69 -11.71
N ASN A 155 -1.09 1.01 -11.73
CA ASN A 155 -1.16 -0.44 -11.81
C ASN A 155 -1.49 -0.87 -13.24
N MET A 156 -0.61 -1.69 -13.81
CA MET A 156 -0.70 -2.24 -15.18
C MET A 156 -0.70 -3.76 -15.11
N ASP A 157 -1.85 -4.39 -15.33
CA ASP A 157 -1.92 -5.84 -15.45
C ASP A 157 -1.16 -6.35 -16.68
N TYR A 158 -0.78 -7.63 -16.63
CA TYR A 158 -0.08 -8.28 -17.72
C TYR A 158 -0.85 -8.20 -19.04
N ASN A 159 -0.13 -7.93 -20.10
CA ASN A 159 -0.58 -8.10 -21.47
C ASN A 159 0.57 -8.60 -22.36
N GLU A 160 0.24 -9.13 -23.54
CA GLU A 160 1.21 -9.79 -24.43
C GLU A 160 2.01 -8.82 -25.31
N LYS A 161 1.70 -7.53 -25.28
CA LYS A 161 2.47 -6.56 -26.06
C LYS A 161 3.90 -6.46 -25.54
N PRO A 162 4.89 -6.32 -26.42
CA PRO A 162 6.31 -6.29 -26.05
C PRO A 162 6.64 -5.19 -25.05
N ASP A 163 5.99 -4.03 -25.14
CA ASP A 163 6.16 -2.87 -24.26
C ASP A 163 5.20 -2.86 -23.05
N ARG A 164 4.32 -3.85 -22.91
CA ARG A 164 3.26 -3.93 -21.88
C ARG A 164 2.32 -2.71 -21.86
N ASP A 165 2.15 -2.03 -23.01
CA ASP A 165 1.43 -0.75 -23.14
C ASP A 165 2.08 0.41 -22.36
N PHE A 166 3.33 0.33 -21.95
CA PHE A 166 4.00 1.41 -21.21
C PHE A 166 4.17 2.68 -22.05
N SER A 167 4.27 2.55 -23.38
CA SER A 167 4.27 3.70 -24.30
C SER A 167 3.05 4.61 -24.13
N LYS A 168 1.90 4.05 -23.71
CA LYS A 168 0.68 4.81 -23.45
C LYS A 168 0.73 5.60 -22.14
N LEU A 169 1.63 5.24 -21.22
CA LEU A 169 1.77 5.92 -19.95
C LEU A 169 2.60 7.19 -20.03
N ASP A 170 3.41 7.37 -21.07
CA ASP A 170 4.32 8.51 -21.17
C ASP A 170 3.58 9.85 -21.08
N SER A 171 2.49 10.00 -21.81
CA SER A 171 1.64 11.21 -21.75
C SER A 171 0.97 11.39 -20.39
N VAL A 172 0.47 10.30 -19.80
CA VAL A 172 -0.16 10.31 -18.48
C VAL A 172 0.84 10.74 -17.40
N ILE A 173 2.04 10.14 -17.40
CA ILE A 173 3.10 10.46 -16.44
C ILE A 173 3.52 11.93 -16.58
N LYS A 174 3.72 12.41 -17.81
CA LYS A 174 4.09 13.81 -18.07
C LYS A 174 3.03 14.79 -17.54
N GLU A 175 1.75 14.51 -17.77
CA GLU A 175 0.68 15.37 -17.25
C GLU A 175 0.56 15.29 -15.72
N ILE A 176 0.72 14.12 -15.10
CA ILE A 176 0.80 14.03 -13.65
C ILE A 176 1.97 14.88 -13.13
N ARG A 177 3.15 14.79 -13.73
CA ARG A 177 4.33 15.57 -13.34
C ARG A 177 4.16 17.08 -13.51
N LYS A 178 3.45 17.50 -14.55
CA LYS A 178 3.14 18.90 -14.80
C LYS A 178 2.27 19.49 -13.69
N ASN A 179 1.29 18.73 -13.21
CA ASN A 179 0.26 19.20 -12.29
C ASN A 179 0.53 18.89 -10.82
N PHE A 180 1.30 17.84 -10.53
CA PHE A 180 1.48 17.36 -9.15
C PHE A 180 2.96 17.19 -8.78
N ARG A 181 3.28 17.52 -7.52
CA ARG A 181 4.59 17.26 -6.89
C ARG A 181 4.46 16.05 -5.97
N THR A 182 4.59 14.87 -6.53
CA THR A 182 4.45 13.60 -5.82
C THR A 182 5.42 12.56 -6.35
N PHE A 183 5.55 11.45 -5.63
CA PHE A 183 6.21 10.27 -6.18
C PHE A 183 5.22 9.45 -7.00
N ILE A 184 5.70 8.90 -8.12
CA ILE A 184 4.93 8.03 -8.99
C ILE A 184 5.59 6.65 -8.98
N SER A 185 4.85 5.65 -8.52
CA SER A 185 5.20 4.23 -8.59
C SER A 185 4.53 3.59 -9.79
N LEU A 186 5.23 2.71 -10.48
CA LEU A 186 4.65 1.84 -11.50
C LEU A 186 4.70 0.40 -11.01
N ARG A 187 3.54 -0.23 -10.90
CA ARG A 187 3.39 -1.67 -10.66
C ARG A 187 2.92 -2.36 -11.93
N GLY A 188 3.65 -3.37 -12.36
CA GLY A 188 3.31 -4.09 -13.59
C GLY A 188 4.29 -5.20 -13.93
N PHE A 189 4.33 -5.59 -15.20
CA PHE A 189 5.23 -6.63 -15.71
C PHE A 189 6.29 -5.99 -16.61
N PRO A 190 7.55 -6.47 -16.58
CA PRO A 190 8.61 -5.87 -17.35
C PRO A 190 8.35 -5.96 -18.86
N PRO A 191 8.80 -4.96 -19.65
CA PRO A 191 8.79 -5.03 -21.10
C PRO A 191 9.70 -6.16 -21.60
N ASP A 192 9.46 -6.63 -22.83
CA ASP A 192 10.28 -7.67 -23.43
C ASP A 192 11.73 -7.21 -23.63
N ASN A 193 11.92 -5.95 -23.99
CA ASN A 193 13.23 -5.31 -23.99
C ASN A 193 13.43 -4.56 -22.66
N VAL A 194 14.32 -5.04 -21.81
CA VAL A 194 14.61 -4.44 -20.50
C VAL A 194 15.05 -2.97 -20.57
N ARG A 195 15.62 -2.52 -21.70
CA ARG A 195 15.96 -1.11 -21.93
C ARG A 195 14.72 -0.19 -21.96
N GLY A 196 13.52 -0.74 -22.13
CA GLY A 196 12.29 0.01 -21.94
C GLY A 196 12.14 0.58 -20.52
N ILE A 197 12.85 0.02 -19.54
CA ILE A 197 12.89 0.52 -18.15
C ILE A 197 13.56 1.89 -18.07
N ASP A 198 14.58 2.16 -18.90
CA ASP A 198 15.21 3.50 -18.99
C ASP A 198 14.18 4.55 -19.41
N GLY A 199 13.30 4.19 -20.35
CA GLY A 199 12.21 5.06 -20.82
C GLY A 199 11.20 5.38 -19.72
N LEU A 200 10.86 4.41 -18.87
CA LEU A 200 9.97 4.62 -17.71
C LEU A 200 10.58 5.62 -16.72
N TYR A 201 11.86 5.43 -16.38
CA TYR A 201 12.56 6.36 -15.51
C TYR A 201 12.65 7.76 -16.12
N ALA A 202 12.99 7.87 -17.40
CA ALA A 202 13.07 9.13 -18.14
C ALA A 202 11.71 9.85 -18.25
N SER A 203 10.59 9.11 -18.32
CA SER A 203 9.24 9.67 -18.31
C SER A 203 8.85 10.28 -16.95
N GLY A 204 9.56 9.90 -15.88
CA GLY A 204 9.31 10.44 -14.55
C GLY A 204 8.72 9.45 -13.54
N ILE A 205 8.83 8.14 -13.76
CA ILE A 205 8.57 7.14 -12.73
C ILE A 205 9.70 7.21 -11.70
N ASP A 206 9.35 7.25 -10.41
CA ASP A 206 10.30 7.28 -9.31
C ASP A 206 10.56 5.90 -8.72
N LEU A 207 9.51 5.06 -8.68
CA LEU A 207 9.55 3.72 -8.10
C LEU A 207 9.00 2.71 -9.08
N ILE A 208 9.58 1.50 -9.05
CA ILE A 208 9.11 0.40 -9.88
C ILE A 208 8.87 -0.84 -9.03
N ASN A 209 7.75 -1.51 -9.29
CA ASN A 209 7.38 -2.77 -8.68
C ASN A 209 7.04 -3.78 -9.78
N PHE A 210 7.88 -4.81 -9.93
CA PHE A 210 7.57 -5.95 -10.79
C PHE A 210 7.29 -7.17 -9.91
N PRO A 211 6.02 -7.60 -9.76
CA PRO A 211 5.66 -8.75 -8.92
C PRO A 211 6.37 -10.03 -9.41
N LEU A 212 7.07 -10.71 -8.52
CA LEU A 212 7.64 -12.05 -8.77
C LEU A 212 6.61 -13.15 -8.56
N GLU A 213 5.70 -12.92 -7.64
CA GLU A 213 4.64 -13.84 -7.22
C GLU A 213 3.30 -13.09 -7.10
N GLY A 214 2.24 -13.77 -6.71
CA GLY A 214 0.93 -13.11 -6.56
C GLY A 214 0.00 -13.29 -7.75
N PHE A 215 0.45 -14.05 -8.77
CA PHE A 215 -0.34 -14.43 -9.93
C PHE A 215 -0.50 -15.96 -10.04
N ALA A 216 -0.54 -16.60 -8.95
CA ALA A 216 -0.27 -17.98 -8.60
C ALA A 216 -0.98 -19.09 -9.41
N ARG A 217 -1.86 -18.79 -10.36
CA ARG A 217 -2.58 -19.83 -11.12
C ARG A 217 -2.39 -19.74 -12.64
N SER A 218 -1.55 -18.84 -13.10
CA SER A 218 -1.28 -18.70 -14.53
C SER A 218 0.10 -19.26 -14.86
N GLU A 219 0.15 -20.45 -15.42
CA GLU A 219 1.40 -21.08 -15.90
C GLU A 219 2.21 -20.12 -16.77
N LYS A 220 1.52 -19.32 -17.59
CA LYS A 220 2.13 -18.32 -18.44
C LYS A 220 2.87 -17.23 -17.65
N LEU A 221 2.31 -16.76 -16.55
CA LEU A 221 2.95 -15.75 -15.70
C LEU A 221 4.07 -16.35 -14.86
N VAL A 222 3.93 -17.59 -14.42
CA VAL A 222 5.02 -18.34 -13.75
C VAL A 222 6.22 -18.47 -14.67
N ALA A 223 6.02 -18.76 -15.96
CA ALA A 223 7.08 -18.84 -16.95
C ALA A 223 7.83 -17.51 -17.18
N LEU A 224 7.27 -16.37 -16.76
CA LEU A 224 7.92 -15.06 -16.82
C LEU A 224 8.86 -14.76 -15.65
N GLN A 225 8.83 -15.53 -14.57
CA GLN A 225 9.64 -15.25 -13.36
C GLN A 225 11.14 -15.01 -13.66
N PRO A 226 11.83 -15.81 -14.50
CA PRO A 226 13.23 -15.52 -14.83
C PRO A 226 13.43 -14.15 -15.46
N ARG A 227 12.54 -13.75 -16.38
CA ARG A 227 12.58 -12.45 -17.04
C ARG A 227 12.29 -11.30 -16.06
N ILE A 228 11.37 -11.53 -15.12
CA ILE A 228 11.08 -10.54 -14.06
C ILE A 228 12.33 -10.34 -13.19
N LYS A 229 13.01 -11.42 -12.80
CA LYS A 229 14.26 -11.35 -12.04
C LYS A 229 15.35 -10.56 -12.78
N ASP A 230 15.53 -10.80 -14.08
CA ASP A 230 16.51 -10.08 -14.88
C ASP A 230 16.14 -8.60 -15.03
N ALA A 231 14.86 -8.30 -15.22
CA ALA A 231 14.35 -6.93 -15.28
C ALA A 231 14.52 -6.18 -13.95
N LEU A 232 14.29 -6.85 -12.80
CA LEU A 232 14.54 -6.29 -11.48
C LEU A 232 16.02 -5.96 -11.27
N LYS A 233 16.93 -6.86 -11.64
CA LYS A 233 18.39 -6.60 -11.60
C LYS A 233 18.76 -5.40 -12.46
N TYR A 234 18.20 -5.30 -13.67
CA TYR A 234 18.43 -4.17 -14.55
C TYR A 234 17.86 -2.88 -13.95
N ALA A 235 16.63 -2.92 -13.40
CA ALA A 235 15.99 -1.77 -12.79
C ALA A 235 16.81 -1.15 -11.64
N VAL A 236 17.50 -1.97 -10.84
CA VAL A 236 18.40 -1.49 -9.76
C VAL A 236 19.54 -0.65 -10.31
N SER A 237 20.00 -0.89 -11.55
CA SER A 237 21.04 -0.05 -12.19
C SER A 237 20.50 1.28 -12.74
N VAL A 238 19.18 1.40 -12.93
CA VAL A 238 18.51 2.56 -13.51
C VAL A 238 17.89 3.46 -12.44
N PHE A 239 17.22 2.86 -11.47
CA PHE A 239 16.50 3.57 -10.40
C PHE A 239 17.39 3.84 -9.19
N PRO A 240 17.07 4.87 -8.38
CA PRO A 240 17.78 5.10 -7.12
C PRO A 240 17.68 3.89 -6.18
N GLN A 241 18.67 3.75 -5.30
CA GLN A 241 18.71 2.69 -4.31
C GLN A 241 17.41 2.64 -3.48
N GLY A 242 16.81 1.46 -3.37
CA GLY A 242 15.57 1.20 -2.66
C GLY A 242 14.28 1.60 -3.40
N ALA A 243 14.38 2.16 -4.62
CA ALA A 243 13.22 2.49 -5.44
C ALA A 243 12.70 1.32 -6.28
N VAL A 244 13.37 0.17 -6.24
CA VAL A 244 12.94 -1.07 -6.90
C VAL A 244 12.40 -2.03 -5.87
N SER A 245 11.19 -2.53 -6.09
CA SER A 245 10.52 -3.48 -5.22
C SER A 245 9.91 -4.64 -6.00
N THR A 246 9.58 -5.70 -5.28
CA THR A 246 8.88 -6.86 -5.84
C THR A 246 7.92 -7.44 -4.82
N GLU A 247 6.92 -8.19 -5.29
CA GLU A 247 5.94 -8.85 -4.45
C GLU A 247 6.23 -10.35 -4.37
N LEU A 248 6.14 -10.88 -3.15
CA LEU A 248 6.24 -12.30 -2.82
C LEU A 248 4.97 -12.74 -2.11
N GLU A 249 4.57 -13.98 -2.27
CA GLU A 249 3.48 -14.60 -1.50
C GLU A 249 4.02 -15.20 -0.19
N LEU A 250 3.15 -15.26 0.82
CA LEU A 250 3.45 -15.93 2.08
C LEU A 250 3.51 -17.45 1.86
N GLY A 251 4.70 -17.96 1.56
CA GLY A 251 4.99 -19.36 1.28
C GLY A 251 5.69 -20.07 2.46
N PRO A 252 6.33 -21.24 2.21
CA PRO A 252 7.18 -21.92 3.21
C PRO A 252 8.30 -20.99 3.69
N THR A 253 8.49 -20.93 5.02
CA THR A 253 9.34 -19.93 5.69
C THR A 253 10.78 -19.92 5.16
N ASP A 254 11.43 -21.10 5.08
CA ASP A 254 12.84 -21.17 4.66
C ASP A 254 13.06 -20.72 3.23
N GLN A 255 12.18 -21.12 2.31
CA GLN A 255 12.24 -20.70 0.91
C GLN A 255 11.99 -19.20 0.77
N LEU A 256 11.08 -18.65 1.57
CA LEU A 256 10.77 -17.23 1.54
C LEU A 256 11.92 -16.39 2.10
N LYS A 257 12.58 -16.86 3.18
CA LYS A 257 13.79 -16.23 3.71
C LYS A 257 14.92 -16.19 2.68
N GLU A 258 15.18 -17.30 2.00
CA GLU A 258 16.19 -17.36 0.95
C GLU A 258 15.90 -16.35 -0.18
N LYS A 259 14.64 -16.24 -0.61
CA LYS A 259 14.24 -15.23 -1.62
C LYS A 259 14.44 -13.80 -1.11
N ILE A 260 14.09 -13.52 0.15
CA ILE A 260 14.28 -12.22 0.79
C ILE A 260 15.77 -11.86 0.81
N ASP A 261 16.64 -12.80 1.20
CA ASP A 261 18.09 -12.62 1.22
C ASP A 261 18.62 -12.26 -0.18
N GLN A 262 18.27 -13.05 -1.19
CA GLN A 262 18.69 -12.83 -2.58
C GLN A 262 18.26 -11.47 -3.12
N LEU A 263 17.06 -11.02 -2.77
CA LEU A 263 16.54 -9.72 -3.18
C LEU A 263 17.21 -8.57 -2.44
N GLY A 264 17.39 -8.71 -1.12
CA GLY A 264 18.07 -7.72 -0.29
C GLY A 264 19.51 -7.45 -0.75
N GLU A 265 20.28 -8.52 -1.04
CA GLU A 265 21.64 -8.43 -1.58
C GLU A 265 21.70 -7.66 -2.92
N LEU A 266 20.63 -7.73 -3.71
CA LEU A 266 20.49 -6.98 -4.97
C LEU A 266 20.00 -5.53 -4.74
N GLY A 267 19.64 -5.14 -3.52
CA GLY A 267 19.07 -3.83 -3.23
C GLY A 267 17.59 -3.68 -3.63
N ILE A 268 16.88 -4.80 -3.79
CA ILE A 268 15.46 -4.85 -4.15
C ILE A 268 14.64 -5.02 -2.86
N ALA A 269 13.65 -4.16 -2.64
CA ALA A 269 12.77 -4.23 -1.47
C ALA A 269 11.65 -5.29 -1.69
N PRO A 270 11.65 -6.40 -0.92
CA PRO A 270 10.57 -7.38 -1.01
C PRO A 270 9.34 -6.91 -0.22
N HIS A 271 8.16 -7.03 -0.82
CA HIS A 271 6.85 -6.81 -0.21
C HIS A 271 6.15 -8.16 -0.08
N ILE A 272 5.87 -8.58 1.14
CA ILE A 272 5.23 -9.86 1.40
C ILE A 272 3.72 -9.65 1.40
N LYS A 273 3.04 -10.23 0.41
CA LYS A 273 1.59 -10.14 0.31
C LYS A 273 0.93 -10.95 1.42
N LEU A 274 0.08 -10.28 2.18
CA LEU A 274 -0.72 -10.95 3.20
C LEU A 274 -1.95 -11.60 2.55
N PRO A 275 -2.36 -12.79 2.99
CA PRO A 275 -3.60 -13.40 2.54
C PRO A 275 -4.81 -12.57 3.02
N GLU A 276 -5.88 -12.54 2.26
CA GLU A 276 -7.11 -11.81 2.64
C GLU A 276 -7.75 -12.37 3.90
N LYS A 277 -7.63 -13.69 4.11
CA LYS A 277 -8.04 -14.38 5.33
C LYS A 277 -6.97 -15.37 5.75
N LEU A 278 -6.73 -15.45 7.04
CA LEU A 278 -5.82 -16.45 7.64
C LEU A 278 -6.63 -17.72 7.94
N GLU A 279 -6.29 -18.84 7.28
CA GLU A 279 -7.03 -20.10 7.41
C GLU A 279 -6.67 -20.85 8.70
N ASN A 280 -5.43 -20.73 9.17
CA ASN A 280 -4.92 -21.47 10.35
C ASN A 280 -4.10 -20.54 11.27
N SER A 281 -4.79 -19.95 12.23
CA SER A 281 -4.40 -18.73 12.93
C SER A 281 -3.01 -18.73 13.57
N LYS A 282 -2.65 -19.77 14.35
CA LYS A 282 -1.40 -19.74 15.11
C LYS A 282 -0.17 -19.96 14.24
N THR A 283 -0.24 -20.92 13.33
CA THR A 283 0.88 -21.29 12.47
C THR A 283 1.19 -20.18 11.46
N GLU A 284 0.16 -19.56 10.89
CA GLU A 284 0.35 -18.47 9.94
C GLU A 284 0.86 -17.20 10.61
N PHE A 285 0.35 -16.88 11.79
CA PHE A 285 0.87 -15.74 12.54
C PHE A 285 2.35 -15.92 12.92
N SER A 286 2.71 -17.10 13.47
CA SER A 286 4.12 -17.38 13.77
C SER A 286 5.01 -17.26 12.54
N ARG A 287 4.49 -17.65 11.37
CA ARG A 287 5.19 -17.50 10.10
C ARG A 287 5.33 -16.02 9.68
N ILE A 288 4.27 -15.23 9.79
CA ILE A 288 4.32 -13.78 9.51
C ILE A 288 5.32 -13.09 10.44
N GLU A 289 5.29 -13.41 11.73
CA GLU A 289 6.23 -12.87 12.72
C GLU A 289 7.68 -13.25 12.39
N GLU A 290 7.94 -14.51 12.10
CA GLU A 290 9.26 -15.01 11.75
C GLU A 290 9.80 -14.36 10.46
N ILE A 291 8.98 -14.26 9.43
CA ILE A 291 9.31 -13.58 8.16
C ILE A 291 9.51 -12.08 8.37
N SER A 292 8.68 -11.43 9.19
CA SER A 292 8.83 -10.00 9.50
C SER A 292 10.15 -9.73 10.23
N ARG A 293 10.53 -10.59 11.18
CA ARG A 293 11.82 -10.51 11.87
C ARG A 293 12.99 -10.66 10.91
N HIS A 294 12.91 -11.64 10.01
CA HIS A 294 13.93 -11.86 8.98
C HIS A 294 14.02 -10.67 8.01
N LEU A 295 12.88 -10.17 7.53
CA LEU A 295 12.79 -9.03 6.63
C LEU A 295 13.43 -7.76 7.23
N THR A 296 13.14 -7.49 8.52
CA THR A 296 13.74 -6.36 9.24
C THR A 296 15.26 -6.53 9.37
N HIS A 297 15.72 -7.76 9.68
CA HIS A 297 17.14 -8.06 9.76
C HIS A 297 17.85 -7.85 8.41
N CYS A 298 17.30 -8.35 7.32
CA CYS A 298 17.84 -8.20 5.98
C CYS A 298 17.86 -6.73 5.55
N ALA A 299 16.79 -5.98 5.82
CA ALA A 299 16.74 -4.56 5.52
C ALA A 299 17.89 -3.80 6.20
N HIS A 300 18.24 -4.19 7.44
CA HIS A 300 19.38 -3.61 8.15
C HIS A 300 20.72 -4.06 7.58
N ARG A 301 20.91 -5.38 7.39
CA ARG A 301 22.13 -5.99 6.86
C ARG A 301 22.51 -5.40 5.51
N ASP A 302 21.54 -5.33 4.59
CA ASP A 302 21.73 -4.95 3.20
C ASP A 302 21.55 -3.43 3.00
N LYS A 303 21.35 -2.69 4.10
CA LYS A 303 21.16 -1.23 4.09
C LYS A 303 20.08 -0.76 3.12
N LEU A 304 18.96 -1.50 3.07
CA LEU A 304 17.84 -1.12 2.23
C LEU A 304 17.31 0.25 2.66
N THR A 305 17.16 1.14 1.70
CA THR A 305 16.61 2.46 1.96
C THR A 305 15.10 2.38 2.12
N LEU A 306 14.59 2.70 3.32
CA LEU A 306 13.15 2.71 3.59
C LEU A 306 12.45 4.00 3.10
N LYS A 307 13.21 4.93 2.54
CA LYS A 307 12.73 6.25 2.06
C LYS A 307 11.59 6.14 1.05
N TRP A 308 11.60 5.10 0.24
CA TRP A 308 10.65 4.88 -0.85
C TRP A 308 9.48 3.98 -0.47
N LEU A 309 9.47 3.44 0.75
CA LEU A 309 8.40 2.60 1.24
C LEU A 309 7.31 3.45 1.89
N TYR A 310 6.08 3.01 1.70
CA TYR A 310 4.89 3.63 2.25
C TYR A 310 4.10 2.60 3.05
N PRO A 311 3.44 3.03 4.14
CA PRO A 311 2.56 2.16 4.90
C PRO A 311 1.42 1.61 4.03
N THR A 312 1.13 0.33 4.17
CA THR A 312 0.09 -0.38 3.41
C THR A 312 -0.64 -1.38 4.30
N ALA A 313 -1.92 -1.62 4.00
CA ALA A 313 -2.70 -2.64 4.71
C ALA A 313 -2.53 -4.05 4.08
N SER A 314 -2.12 -4.12 2.82
CA SER A 314 -2.13 -5.35 2.01
C SER A 314 -0.82 -6.14 2.05
N PHE A 315 0.27 -5.52 2.48
CA PHE A 315 1.61 -6.13 2.49
C PHE A 315 2.29 -5.99 3.85
N VAL A 316 3.30 -6.83 4.09
CA VAL A 316 4.36 -6.56 5.04
C VAL A 316 5.58 -6.14 4.25
N THR A 317 5.91 -4.87 4.31
CA THR A 317 7.13 -4.29 3.74
C THR A 317 8.23 -4.25 4.80
N PRO A 318 9.49 -3.97 4.45
CA PRO A 318 10.52 -3.70 5.47
C PRO A 318 10.13 -2.58 6.46
N LEU A 319 9.25 -1.65 6.06
CA LEU A 319 8.73 -0.61 6.95
C LEU A 319 7.75 -1.19 7.97
N ASP A 320 6.80 -2.02 7.53
CA ASP A 320 5.76 -2.60 8.40
C ASP A 320 6.29 -3.74 9.27
N ALA A 321 7.34 -4.41 8.82
CA ALA A 321 7.90 -5.58 9.48
C ALA A 321 8.32 -5.32 10.94
N SER A 322 8.73 -4.09 11.27
CA SER A 322 9.11 -3.70 12.62
C SER A 322 7.97 -3.79 13.65
N PHE A 323 6.72 -3.67 13.20
CA PHE A 323 5.55 -3.80 14.08
C PHE A 323 5.28 -5.24 14.55
N PHE A 324 6.01 -6.21 14.00
CA PHE A 324 5.96 -7.63 14.40
C PHE A 324 7.16 -8.05 15.26
N VAL A 325 8.10 -7.15 15.54
CA VAL A 325 9.38 -7.48 16.18
C VAL A 325 9.54 -6.75 17.51
N GLU A 326 10.01 -7.46 18.54
CA GLU A 326 10.27 -6.87 19.87
C GLU A 326 11.62 -6.14 19.99
N ASP A 327 12.58 -6.38 19.09
CA ASP A 327 13.92 -5.80 19.20
C ASP A 327 13.92 -4.31 18.91
N PRO A 328 14.16 -3.45 19.93
CA PRO A 328 14.12 -2.01 19.76
C PRO A 328 15.24 -1.46 18.86
N LYS A 329 16.30 -2.22 18.63
CA LYS A 329 17.37 -1.84 17.71
C LYS A 329 16.92 -2.00 16.25
N LEU A 330 16.10 -3.00 15.98
CA LEU A 330 15.53 -3.26 14.66
C LEU A 330 14.31 -2.36 14.41
N ALA A 331 13.48 -2.11 15.43
CA ALA A 331 12.34 -1.19 15.34
C ALA A 331 12.73 0.24 14.96
N LYS A 332 13.95 0.68 15.30
CA LYS A 332 14.46 2.02 14.93
C LYS A 332 14.65 2.23 13.43
N LEU A 333 14.67 1.19 12.61
CA LEU A 333 14.76 1.32 11.16
C LEU A 333 13.47 1.83 10.52
N ALA A 334 12.34 1.45 11.09
CA ALA A 334 11.03 1.74 10.53
C ALA A 334 10.38 2.97 11.17
N VAL A 335 10.61 3.21 12.46
CA VAL A 335 9.96 4.31 13.17
C VAL A 335 10.75 5.59 12.93
N ARG A 336 10.13 6.57 12.34
CA ARG A 336 10.65 7.93 12.25
C ARG A 336 10.66 8.52 13.66
N PRO A 337 11.81 8.66 14.37
CA PRO A 337 11.84 9.04 15.79
C PRO A 337 11.20 10.41 16.10
N LEU A 338 11.10 11.27 15.06
CA LEU A 338 10.53 12.62 15.16
C LEU A 338 9.01 12.62 15.42
N TYR A 339 8.29 11.54 15.12
CA TYR A 339 6.83 11.51 15.23
C TYR A 339 6.30 10.98 16.57
N GLN A 340 7.18 10.44 17.41
CA GLN A 340 6.79 9.87 18.71
C GLN A 340 6.59 10.91 19.82
N SER A 341 7.07 12.14 19.66
CA SER A 341 6.84 13.22 20.63
C SER A 341 5.60 14.04 20.27
N MET A 342 4.91 14.59 21.29
CA MET A 342 3.76 15.47 21.08
C MET A 342 4.14 16.71 20.23
N LEU A 343 5.37 17.20 20.35
CA LEU A 343 5.90 18.27 19.53
C LEU A 343 6.14 17.80 18.10
N GLY A 344 6.65 16.59 17.90
CA GLY A 344 6.85 15.95 16.61
C GLY A 344 5.54 15.70 15.87
N ARG A 345 4.47 15.27 16.56
CA ARG A 345 3.13 15.12 15.97
C ARG A 345 2.60 16.45 15.43
N LYS A 346 2.56 17.51 16.26
CA LYS A 346 2.10 18.84 15.83
C LYS A 346 2.94 19.43 14.69
N THR A 347 4.26 19.24 14.75
CA THR A 347 5.17 19.68 13.67
C THR A 347 4.94 18.87 12.40
N SER A 348 4.69 17.57 12.53
CA SER A 348 4.34 16.68 11.42
C SER A 348 3.02 17.08 10.77
N GLU A 349 1.98 17.36 11.55
CA GLU A 349 0.69 17.84 11.04
C GLU A 349 0.87 19.15 10.25
N GLY A 350 1.63 20.10 10.79
CA GLY A 350 1.96 21.36 10.10
C GLY A 350 2.72 21.15 8.80
N PHE A 351 3.74 20.29 8.80
CA PHE A 351 4.50 19.94 7.60
C PHE A 351 3.68 19.13 6.60
N THR A 352 2.79 18.26 7.07
CA THR A 352 1.89 17.51 6.21
C THR A 352 0.90 18.45 5.53
N ALA A 353 0.30 19.38 6.29
CA ALA A 353 -0.59 20.39 5.72
C ALA A 353 0.11 21.32 4.72
N LEU A 354 1.36 21.70 5.00
CA LEU A 354 2.18 22.48 4.07
C LEU A 354 2.52 21.67 2.81
N ARG A 355 2.93 20.40 2.96
CA ARG A 355 3.18 19.50 1.84
C ARG A 355 1.94 19.33 0.97
N ARG A 356 0.75 19.19 1.57
CA ARG A 356 -0.53 19.10 0.85
C ARG A 356 -0.74 20.31 -0.05
N LYS A 357 -0.57 21.52 0.49
CA LYS A 357 -0.69 22.77 -0.29
C LYS A 357 0.35 22.92 -1.41
N LEU A 358 1.56 22.39 -1.21
CA LEU A 358 2.64 22.49 -2.19
C LEU A 358 2.61 21.42 -3.29
N ARG A 359 1.75 20.40 -3.15
CA ARG A 359 1.66 19.28 -4.09
C ARG A 359 0.82 19.56 -5.32
N VAL A 360 -0.24 20.33 -5.15
CA VAL A 360 -1.14 20.70 -6.25
C VAL A 360 -0.67 22.03 -6.84
N ARG A 361 -0.39 22.04 -8.14
CA ARG A 361 -0.19 23.27 -8.89
C ARG A 361 -1.54 23.74 -9.42
N ASN A 362 -1.70 25.02 -9.68
CA ASN A 362 -2.92 25.52 -10.33
C ASN A 362 -3.13 24.77 -11.66
N ILE A 363 -4.26 24.06 -11.75
CA ILE A 363 -4.58 23.16 -12.85
C ILE A 363 -5.48 23.87 -13.87
N ASP A 364 -6.07 25.00 -13.50
CA ASP A 364 -7.09 25.70 -14.29
C ASP A 364 -6.67 25.95 -15.74
N ASP A 365 -5.38 26.28 -15.97
CA ASP A 365 -4.85 26.50 -17.33
C ASP A 365 -4.43 25.22 -18.06
N SER A 366 -4.39 24.07 -17.39
CA SER A 366 -3.81 22.85 -17.95
C SER A 366 -4.82 21.99 -18.71
N PHE A 367 -6.09 22.06 -18.35
CA PHE A 367 -7.15 21.34 -19.08
C PHE A 367 -7.41 21.96 -20.46
N GLU A 368 -7.34 23.29 -20.58
CA GLU A 368 -7.46 23.99 -21.86
C GLU A 368 -6.25 23.74 -22.76
N SER A 369 -5.03 23.69 -22.21
CA SER A 369 -3.80 23.45 -22.97
C SER A 369 -3.64 21.99 -23.41
N ALA A 370 -4.32 21.05 -22.76
CA ALA A 370 -4.29 19.61 -23.11
C ALA A 370 -5.33 19.27 -24.21
N GLY A 371 -6.17 20.21 -24.64
CA GLY A 371 -7.20 19.97 -25.64
C GLY A 371 -8.33 19.06 -25.17
N LEU A 372 -8.62 19.07 -23.86
CA LEU A 372 -9.63 18.25 -23.19
C LEU A 372 -10.90 19.06 -22.91
#